data_8c6a763d95ddb63ed7d848c9f6dade4f
#
_entry.id   8c6a763d95ddb63ed7d848c9f6dade4f
#
_cell.length_a   1.000
_cell.length_b   1.000
_cell.length_c   1.000
_cell.angle_alpha   90.00
_cell.angle_beta   90.00
_cell.angle_gamma   90.00
#
_symmetry.space_group_name_H-M   'P 1'
#
loop_
_entity.id
_entity.type
_entity.pdbx_description
1 polymer ?
#
loop_
_entity_poly.entity_id
_entity_poly.type
_entity_poly.pdbx_seq_one_letter_code
_entity_poly.pdbx_strand_id
1 'polypeptide(L)'
;MKLSLFIVAVLMPASLLSACSDHAEEHASADKKKTLEHITDVRKTATSINWTKPSGGKYPDMKQKHVWIDVNVKEQKAYIKEGSNTIYTMMISSGLDQTKDDATPKGTFHIEPERGEWFFSEGYQEGAEYWVSWKNHGEFLFHSVPMTKDQKVIKAEAAKLGTKASHGCIRLTIPDAKWIYENIPEHTKVVIN
;
A
#
# COMPACT_ATOMS: atom_id res chain seq x y z
N MET A 1 -46.81 26.35 -36.56
CA MET A 1 -47.31 27.74 -36.49
C MET A 1 -46.28 28.54 -35.68
N LYS A 2 -45.63 29.56 -36.42
CA LYS A 2 -45.02 30.83 -35.97
C LYS A 2 -44.17 30.82 -34.69
N LEU A 3 -42.84 30.76 -34.77
CA LEU A 3 -41.84 31.79 -35.07
C LEU A 3 -42.12 33.13 -34.32
N SER A 4 -41.24 33.46 -33.37
CA SER A 4 -40.87 34.86 -33.06
C SER A 4 -39.48 34.89 -32.41
N LEU A 5 -38.60 35.45 -33.18
CA LEU A 5 -37.23 35.87 -32.92
C LEU A 5 -37.28 37.22 -32.20
N PHE A 6 -36.62 37.38 -31.06
CA PHE A 6 -36.28 38.71 -30.53
C PHE A 6 -34.77 38.82 -30.36
N ILE A 7 -34.20 39.60 -31.25
CA ILE A 7 -32.84 40.12 -31.15
C ILE A 7 -32.90 41.39 -30.28
N VAL A 8 -32.13 41.40 -29.19
CA VAL A 8 -31.85 42.65 -28.48
C VAL A 8 -30.33 42.88 -28.54
N ALA A 9 -29.95 43.84 -29.34
CA ALA A 9 -28.63 44.41 -29.35
C ALA A 9 -28.50 45.42 -28.22
N VAL A 10 -27.50 45.30 -27.38
CA VAL A 10 -27.10 46.36 -26.43
C VAL A 10 -25.65 46.71 -26.66
N LEU A 11 -25.47 47.99 -26.99
CA LEU A 11 -24.19 48.66 -27.24
C LEU A 11 -23.31 48.68 -25.98
N MET A 12 -22.02 48.50 -26.17
CA MET A 12 -20.95 48.85 -25.23
C MET A 12 -20.74 50.36 -25.14
N PRO A 13 -20.21 50.83 -24.01
CA PRO A 13 -19.20 51.86 -24.03
C PRO A 13 -17.85 51.36 -23.57
N ALA A 14 -16.83 51.67 -24.33
CA ALA A 14 -15.43 51.54 -23.98
C ALA A 14 -15.06 52.53 -22.88
N SER A 15 -14.42 52.03 -21.82
CA SER A 15 -13.70 52.90 -20.88
C SER A 15 -12.29 52.35 -20.70
N LEU A 16 -11.34 53.11 -21.25
CA LEU A 16 -9.92 52.98 -21.01
C LEU A 16 -9.61 53.40 -19.57
N LEU A 17 -9.00 52.50 -18.78
CA LEU A 17 -8.21 52.87 -17.62
C LEU A 17 -6.95 51.99 -17.60
N SER A 18 -5.84 52.62 -17.96
CA SER A 18 -4.48 52.21 -17.74
C SER A 18 -4.12 52.46 -16.28
N ALA A 19 -3.57 51.42 -15.60
CA ALA A 19 -2.59 51.61 -14.51
C ALA A 19 -1.96 50.29 -14.08
N CYS A 20 -0.70 50.18 -14.28
CA CYS A 20 0.37 49.51 -13.52
C CYS A 20 -0.01 48.56 -12.37
N SER A 21 0.47 47.32 -12.46
CA SER A 21 1.09 46.66 -11.32
C SER A 21 1.97 45.48 -11.79
N ASP A 22 3.26 45.75 -11.97
CA ASP A 22 4.34 44.78 -12.23
C ASP A 22 4.88 44.18 -10.89
N HIS A 23 4.04 43.73 -9.99
CA HIS A 23 4.53 43.13 -8.71
C HIS A 23 3.85 41.85 -8.27
N ALA A 24 2.93 41.28 -9.06
CA ALA A 24 2.21 40.04 -8.65
C ALA A 24 2.76 38.75 -9.26
N GLU A 25 3.59 38.81 -10.30
CA GLU A 25 4.09 37.59 -10.98
C GLU A 25 5.35 36.98 -10.33
N GLU A 26 6.16 37.79 -9.64
CA GLU A 26 7.42 37.30 -9.04
C GLU A 26 7.19 36.43 -7.76
N HIS A 27 6.15 36.74 -6.97
CA HIS A 27 5.79 35.94 -5.78
C HIS A 27 5.12 34.61 -6.13
N ALA A 28 4.33 34.53 -7.20
CA ALA A 28 3.69 33.30 -7.63
C ALA A 28 4.67 32.30 -8.26
N SER A 29 5.76 32.79 -8.87
CA SER A 29 6.82 31.95 -9.45
C SER A 29 7.72 31.31 -8.36
N ALA A 30 8.04 32.08 -7.31
CA ALA A 30 8.87 31.59 -6.21
C ALA A 30 8.19 30.51 -5.36
N ASP A 31 6.88 30.66 -5.11
CA ASP A 31 6.09 29.67 -4.36
C ASP A 31 5.89 28.37 -5.15
N LYS A 32 5.65 28.45 -6.47
CA LYS A 32 5.59 27.28 -7.33
C LYS A 32 6.91 26.51 -7.39
N LYS A 33 8.04 27.21 -7.44
CA LYS A 33 9.37 26.61 -7.47
C LYS A 33 9.68 25.92 -6.14
N LYS A 34 9.37 26.54 -5.01
CA LYS A 34 9.56 25.99 -3.66
C LYS A 34 8.68 24.77 -3.41
N THR A 35 7.44 24.78 -3.92
CA THR A 35 6.53 23.63 -3.85
C THR A 35 7.01 22.47 -4.73
N LEU A 36 7.53 22.75 -5.94
CA LEU A 36 8.10 21.72 -6.81
C LEU A 36 9.39 21.10 -6.23
N GLU A 37 10.26 21.90 -5.65
CA GLU A 37 11.49 21.44 -5.00
C GLU A 37 11.16 20.58 -3.76
N HIS A 38 10.14 20.96 -2.98
CA HIS A 38 9.69 20.16 -1.84
C HIS A 38 9.06 18.82 -2.29
N ILE A 39 8.29 18.80 -3.39
CA ILE A 39 7.69 17.57 -3.95
C ILE A 39 8.78 16.67 -4.54
N THR A 40 9.84 17.23 -5.16
CA THR A 40 10.96 16.44 -5.68
C THR A 40 11.84 15.89 -4.59
N ASP A 41 12.01 16.60 -3.48
CA ASP A 41 12.79 16.13 -2.33
C ASP A 41 12.06 15.02 -1.55
N VAL A 42 10.74 15.12 -1.37
CA VAL A 42 9.90 14.06 -0.80
C VAL A 42 9.89 12.80 -1.70
N ARG A 43 9.95 12.95 -3.03
CA ARG A 43 10.09 11.81 -3.95
C ARG A 43 11.49 11.17 -3.95
N LYS A 44 12.52 11.93 -3.62
CA LYS A 44 13.91 11.45 -3.60
C LYS A 44 14.24 10.68 -2.32
N THR A 45 13.49 10.87 -1.24
CA THR A 45 13.63 10.13 0.03
C THR A 45 12.76 8.88 0.13
N ALA A 46 11.93 8.57 -0.86
CA ALA A 46 11.33 7.25 -0.98
C ALA A 46 12.43 6.25 -1.36
N THR A 47 13.17 5.77 -0.37
CA THR A 47 14.08 4.64 -0.52
C THR A 47 13.29 3.52 -1.18
N SER A 48 13.63 3.16 -2.41
CA SER A 48 12.97 2.06 -3.10
C SER A 48 13.11 0.81 -2.25
N ILE A 49 11.97 0.31 -1.75
CA ILE A 49 11.96 -0.84 -0.86
C ILE A 49 12.55 -2.02 -1.62
N ASN A 50 13.55 -2.65 -1.02
CA ASN A 50 14.15 -3.83 -1.60
C ASN A 50 13.36 -5.08 -1.17
N TRP A 51 12.39 -5.48 -2.01
CA TRP A 51 11.55 -6.66 -1.76
C TRP A 51 12.29 -8.00 -1.78
N THR A 52 13.59 -8.02 -2.13
CA THR A 52 14.44 -9.22 -2.08
C THR A 52 15.21 -9.37 -0.78
N LYS A 53 15.03 -8.44 0.18
CA LYS A 53 15.69 -8.45 1.49
C LYS A 53 14.66 -8.38 2.62
N PRO A 54 15.00 -8.89 3.82
CA PRO A 54 14.20 -8.68 5.03
C PRO A 54 13.98 -7.18 5.27
N SER A 55 12.74 -6.77 5.54
CA SER A 55 12.44 -5.35 5.76
C SER A 55 12.83 -4.84 7.15
N GLY A 56 12.87 -5.71 8.15
CA GLY A 56 13.25 -5.41 9.54
C GLY A 56 14.69 -5.75 9.91
N GLY A 57 15.51 -6.19 8.95
CA GLY A 57 16.90 -6.60 9.20
C GLY A 57 17.03 -8.07 9.61
N LYS A 58 17.85 -8.36 10.64
CA LYS A 58 18.08 -9.74 11.08
C LYS A 58 16.86 -10.31 11.79
N TYR A 59 16.41 -11.50 11.38
CA TYR A 59 15.29 -12.20 12.02
C TYR A 59 15.62 -12.62 13.46
N PRO A 60 14.61 -12.62 14.37
CA PRO A 60 14.76 -13.14 15.71
C PRO A 60 14.92 -14.66 15.70
N ASP A 61 15.62 -15.19 16.70
CA ASP A 61 15.60 -16.62 17.00
C ASP A 61 14.21 -16.97 17.59
N MET A 62 13.54 -17.94 16.99
CA MET A 62 12.18 -18.36 17.35
C MET A 62 12.13 -19.50 18.37
N LYS A 63 13.29 -20.01 18.82
CA LYS A 63 13.33 -21.09 19.81
C LYS A 63 12.55 -20.72 21.07
N GLN A 64 11.56 -21.56 21.44
CA GLN A 64 10.73 -21.42 22.65
C GLN A 64 9.97 -20.08 22.76
N LYS A 65 9.75 -19.37 21.66
CA LYS A 65 8.99 -18.11 21.65
C LYS A 65 7.52 -18.36 21.36
N HIS A 66 6.67 -17.75 22.18
CA HIS A 66 5.23 -17.67 21.94
C HIS A 66 4.92 -16.28 21.35
N VAL A 67 4.74 -16.21 20.05
CA VAL A 67 4.53 -14.95 19.36
C VAL A 67 3.09 -14.77 18.90
N TRP A 68 2.74 -13.54 18.60
CA TRP A 68 1.54 -13.15 17.86
C TRP A 68 1.88 -12.04 16.87
N ILE A 69 1.01 -11.81 15.88
CA ILE A 69 1.21 -10.84 14.84
C ILE A 69 0.24 -9.67 15.06
N ASP A 70 0.77 -8.45 15.11
CA ASP A 70 0.02 -7.20 15.19
C ASP A 70 0.17 -6.46 13.87
N VAL A 71 -0.90 -6.35 13.09
CA VAL A 71 -0.91 -5.70 11.78
C VAL A 71 -1.53 -4.32 11.91
N ASN A 72 -0.75 -3.28 11.68
CA ASN A 72 -1.21 -1.90 11.63
C ASN A 72 -1.36 -1.46 10.16
N VAL A 73 -2.61 -1.48 9.65
CA VAL A 73 -2.89 -1.12 8.25
C VAL A 73 -2.72 0.38 7.98
N LYS A 74 -2.72 1.24 9.00
CA LYS A 74 -2.45 2.67 8.84
C LYS A 74 -0.96 2.93 8.63
N GLU A 75 -0.11 2.21 9.36
CA GLU A 75 1.34 2.34 9.27
C GLU A 75 1.96 1.46 8.18
N GLN A 76 1.18 0.54 7.60
CA GLN A 76 1.64 -0.47 6.65
C GLN A 76 2.79 -1.31 7.23
N LYS A 77 2.58 -1.79 8.46
CA LYS A 77 3.55 -2.61 9.20
C LYS A 77 2.88 -3.80 9.86
N ALA A 78 3.61 -4.91 9.92
CA ALA A 78 3.30 -6.04 10.77
C ALA A 78 4.39 -6.20 11.83
N TYR A 79 3.98 -6.33 13.08
CA TYR A 79 4.84 -6.47 14.23
C TYR A 79 4.74 -7.90 14.76
N ILE A 80 5.87 -8.60 14.81
CA ILE A 80 5.98 -9.88 15.50
C ILE A 80 6.22 -9.58 16.96
N LYS A 81 5.31 -10.00 17.82
CA LYS A 81 5.31 -9.65 19.24
C LYS A 81 5.43 -10.88 20.13
N GLU A 82 6.23 -10.77 21.19
CA GLU A 82 6.32 -11.70 22.30
C GLU A 82 5.77 -11.01 23.55
N GLY A 83 4.59 -11.40 24.01
CA GLY A 83 3.85 -10.65 25.02
C GLY A 83 3.53 -9.23 24.52
N SER A 84 4.01 -8.20 25.23
CA SER A 84 3.89 -6.80 24.83
C SER A 84 5.06 -6.29 23.96
N ASN A 85 6.17 -7.05 23.88
CA ASN A 85 7.39 -6.60 23.22
C ASN A 85 7.32 -6.87 21.72
N THR A 86 7.68 -5.89 20.89
CA THR A 86 7.92 -6.11 19.47
C THR A 86 9.33 -6.65 19.27
N ILE A 87 9.44 -7.87 18.73
CA ILE A 87 10.73 -8.54 18.48
C ILE A 87 11.17 -8.44 17.03
N TYR A 88 10.23 -8.15 16.11
CA TYR A 88 10.53 -7.89 14.70
C TYR A 88 9.45 -7.02 14.07
N THR A 89 9.83 -6.21 13.08
CA THR A 89 8.88 -5.36 12.34
C THR A 89 9.04 -5.62 10.86
N MET A 90 7.94 -5.90 10.18
CA MET A 90 7.88 -6.10 8.73
C MET A 90 7.16 -4.94 8.08
N MET A 91 7.63 -4.51 6.91
CA MET A 91 6.89 -3.63 6.01
C MET A 91 5.89 -4.48 5.22
N ILE A 92 4.67 -3.97 5.09
CA ILE A 92 3.59 -4.67 4.40
C ILE A 92 2.90 -3.79 3.35
N SER A 93 2.06 -4.40 2.52
CA SER A 93 0.98 -3.72 1.81
C SER A 93 -0.34 -4.42 2.11
N SER A 94 -1.27 -3.68 2.68
CA SER A 94 -2.65 -4.12 2.94
C SER A 94 -3.58 -3.81 1.75
N GLY A 95 -4.85 -4.16 1.88
CA GLY A 95 -5.90 -3.85 0.92
C GLY A 95 -6.02 -2.37 0.60
N LEU A 96 -6.50 -2.04 -0.61
CA LEU A 96 -6.68 -0.67 -1.10
C LEU A 96 -7.65 0.13 -0.23
N ASP A 97 -8.65 -0.55 0.38
CA ASP A 97 -9.64 0.05 1.29
C ASP A 97 -10.50 1.14 0.59
N GLN A 98 -10.76 0.96 -0.71
CA GLN A 98 -11.64 1.80 -1.51
C GLN A 98 -13.09 1.30 -1.47
N THR A 99 -13.23 -0.02 -1.33
CA THR A 99 -14.50 -0.74 -1.20
C THR A 99 -14.40 -1.75 -0.05
N LYS A 100 -15.52 -2.39 0.31
CA LYS A 100 -15.49 -3.50 1.28
C LYS A 100 -14.76 -4.74 0.75
N ASP A 101 -14.77 -4.91 -0.57
CA ASP A 101 -14.24 -6.10 -1.22
C ASP A 101 -12.71 -6.05 -1.41
N ASP A 102 -12.11 -4.86 -1.31
CA ASP A 102 -10.66 -4.67 -1.41
C ASP A 102 -10.01 -4.24 -0.08
N ALA A 103 -10.79 -4.19 1.01
CA ALA A 103 -10.30 -3.85 2.33
C ALA A 103 -9.69 -5.07 3.05
N THR A 104 -8.59 -4.86 3.78
CA THR A 104 -8.10 -5.85 4.74
C THR A 104 -9.04 -5.89 5.95
N PRO A 105 -9.68 -7.04 6.26
CA PRO A 105 -10.58 -7.16 7.40
C PRO A 105 -9.86 -6.88 8.71
N LYS A 106 -10.47 -6.06 9.56
CA LYS A 106 -9.95 -5.73 10.89
C LYS A 106 -10.54 -6.64 11.95
N GLY A 107 -9.79 -6.88 13.02
CA GLY A 107 -10.21 -7.73 14.13
C GLY A 107 -9.12 -8.67 14.62
N THR A 108 -9.54 -9.70 15.36
CA THR A 108 -8.65 -10.76 15.84
C THR A 108 -8.92 -12.04 15.08
N PHE A 109 -7.88 -12.60 14.51
CA PHE A 109 -7.85 -13.81 13.71
C PHE A 109 -6.76 -14.76 14.23
N HIS A 110 -6.63 -15.91 13.58
CA HIS A 110 -5.56 -16.86 13.86
C HIS A 110 -5.01 -17.40 12.55
N ILE A 111 -3.74 -17.78 12.53
CA ILE A 111 -3.15 -18.49 11.40
C ILE A 111 -3.90 -19.81 11.21
N GLU A 112 -4.35 -20.05 9.99
CA GLU A 112 -5.06 -21.25 9.57
C GLU A 112 -4.08 -22.30 9.03
N PRO A 113 -4.51 -23.56 8.86
CA PRO A 113 -3.61 -24.64 8.40
C PRO A 113 -3.16 -24.46 6.94
N GLU A 114 -3.95 -23.77 6.12
CA GLU A 114 -3.67 -23.63 4.70
C GLU A 114 -2.48 -22.71 4.47
N ARG A 115 -1.45 -23.25 3.83
CA ARG A 115 -0.25 -22.54 3.40
C ARG A 115 0.44 -23.26 2.27
N GLY A 116 1.28 -22.56 1.52
CA GLY A 116 2.03 -23.16 0.43
C GLY A 116 3.17 -22.27 -0.06
N GLU A 117 4.04 -22.87 -0.86
CA GLU A 117 5.19 -22.15 -1.43
C GLU A 117 4.81 -21.26 -2.60
N TRP A 118 3.72 -21.60 -3.32
CA TRP A 118 3.27 -20.90 -4.50
C TRP A 118 1.75 -20.96 -4.68
N PHE A 119 1.16 -19.88 -5.17
CA PHE A 119 -0.18 -19.87 -5.76
C PHE A 119 -0.24 -18.91 -6.95
N PHE A 120 -1.24 -19.09 -7.82
CA PHE A 120 -1.58 -18.16 -8.89
C PHE A 120 -3.09 -17.96 -8.95
N SER A 121 -3.54 -16.73 -8.99
CA SER A 121 -4.94 -16.36 -9.15
C SER A 121 -5.20 -15.98 -10.60
N GLU A 122 -5.97 -16.80 -11.31
CA GLU A 122 -6.36 -16.49 -12.69
C GLU A 122 -7.25 -15.23 -12.76
N GLY A 123 -8.04 -14.94 -11.71
CA GLY A 123 -8.90 -13.75 -11.66
C GLY A 123 -8.11 -12.44 -11.58
N TYR A 124 -7.01 -12.41 -10.84
CA TYR A 124 -6.16 -11.24 -10.71
C TYR A 124 -4.95 -11.26 -11.64
N GLN A 125 -4.68 -12.38 -12.33
CA GLN A 125 -3.46 -12.58 -13.13
C GLN A 125 -2.18 -12.33 -12.33
N GLU A 126 -2.23 -12.61 -11.02
CA GLU A 126 -1.14 -12.46 -10.07
C GLU A 126 -0.96 -13.75 -9.27
N GLY A 127 0.28 -14.10 -8.99
CA GLY A 127 0.66 -15.14 -8.05
C GLY A 127 1.58 -14.59 -6.97
N ALA A 128 1.90 -15.40 -5.99
CA ALA A 128 2.89 -15.07 -4.97
C ALA A 128 3.49 -16.32 -4.34
N GLU A 129 4.68 -16.13 -3.73
CA GLU A 129 5.38 -17.16 -2.98
C GLU A 129 5.06 -17.08 -1.49
N TYR A 130 5.23 -18.21 -0.79
CA TYR A 130 5.21 -18.33 0.66
C TYR A 130 3.94 -17.77 1.29
N TRP A 131 2.78 -18.31 0.88
CA TRP A 131 1.51 -17.85 1.41
C TRP A 131 1.07 -18.64 2.66
N VAL A 132 0.41 -17.92 3.56
CA VAL A 132 -0.15 -18.45 4.80
C VAL A 132 -1.52 -17.83 5.02
N SER A 133 -2.54 -18.68 5.19
CA SER A 133 -3.91 -18.23 5.46
C SER A 133 -4.08 -17.74 6.89
N TRP A 134 -4.84 -16.64 7.05
CA TRP A 134 -5.23 -16.12 8.36
C TRP A 134 -6.73 -15.84 8.47
N LYS A 135 -7.48 -16.03 7.36
CA LYS A 135 -8.94 -15.88 7.37
C LYS A 135 -9.56 -16.54 6.14
N ASN A 136 -10.71 -17.24 6.39
CA ASN A 136 -11.55 -17.86 5.36
C ASN A 136 -10.81 -18.90 4.50
N HIS A 137 -9.93 -19.69 5.10
CA HIS A 137 -9.33 -20.88 4.50
C HIS A 137 -8.76 -20.67 3.08
N GLY A 138 -7.87 -19.66 2.96
CA GLY A 138 -7.18 -19.35 1.70
C GLY A 138 -7.67 -18.09 0.98
N GLU A 139 -8.66 -17.37 1.52
CA GLU A 139 -9.12 -16.12 0.94
C GLU A 139 -8.20 -14.94 1.33
N PHE A 140 -7.87 -14.82 2.62
CA PHE A 140 -6.99 -13.77 3.13
C PHE A 140 -5.67 -14.33 3.59
N LEU A 141 -4.59 -13.85 2.98
CA LEU A 141 -3.25 -14.43 3.10
C LEU A 141 -2.23 -13.40 3.57
N PHE A 142 -1.18 -13.89 4.24
CA PHE A 142 0.16 -13.30 4.17
C PHE A 142 0.87 -13.93 2.98
N HIS A 143 1.53 -13.15 2.11
CA HIS A 143 2.28 -13.66 0.96
C HIS A 143 3.33 -12.66 0.46
N SER A 144 4.21 -13.08 -0.42
CA SER A 144 5.23 -12.21 -1.03
C SER A 144 4.61 -11.12 -1.91
N VAL A 145 5.43 -10.17 -2.38
CA VAL A 145 5.07 -9.28 -3.48
C VAL A 145 4.57 -10.06 -4.69
N PRO A 146 3.64 -9.48 -5.50
CA PRO A 146 3.05 -10.17 -6.64
C PRO A 146 4.03 -10.59 -7.72
N MET A 147 3.72 -11.72 -8.34
CA MET A 147 4.49 -12.33 -9.42
C MET A 147 3.59 -12.74 -10.58
N THR A 148 4.18 -12.83 -11.77
CA THR A 148 3.54 -13.43 -12.95
C THR A 148 3.38 -14.94 -12.79
N LYS A 149 2.63 -15.59 -13.69
CA LYS A 149 2.47 -17.06 -13.73
C LYS A 149 3.81 -17.81 -13.83
N ASP A 150 4.82 -17.19 -14.47
CA ASP A 150 6.19 -17.71 -14.60
C ASP A 150 7.06 -17.37 -13.37
N GLN A 151 6.46 -16.98 -12.24
CA GLN A 151 7.14 -16.66 -10.99
C GLN A 151 8.16 -15.51 -11.10
N LYS A 152 7.90 -14.54 -12.00
CA LYS A 152 8.70 -13.32 -12.10
C LYS A 152 8.02 -12.18 -11.36
N VAL A 153 8.76 -11.47 -10.52
CA VAL A 153 8.23 -10.34 -9.77
C VAL A 153 7.64 -9.28 -10.70
N ILE A 154 6.40 -8.89 -10.46
CA ILE A 154 5.74 -7.75 -11.10
C ILE A 154 6.26 -6.47 -10.43
N LYS A 155 7.33 -5.91 -11.00
CA LYS A 155 8.08 -4.78 -10.39
C LYS A 155 7.20 -3.59 -10.05
N ALA A 156 6.19 -3.28 -10.86
CA ALA A 156 5.26 -2.19 -10.62
C ALA A 156 4.42 -2.41 -9.36
N GLU A 157 4.00 -3.67 -9.10
CA GLU A 157 3.26 -4.04 -7.89
C GLU A 157 4.19 -4.13 -6.68
N ALA A 158 5.37 -4.71 -6.84
CA ALA A 158 6.37 -4.82 -5.78
C ALA A 158 6.84 -3.43 -5.28
N ALA A 159 6.92 -2.44 -6.16
CA ALA A 159 7.27 -1.06 -5.81
C ALA A 159 6.21 -0.36 -4.93
N LYS A 160 4.99 -0.89 -4.84
CA LYS A 160 3.92 -0.38 -3.95
C LYS A 160 4.07 -0.86 -2.50
N LEU A 161 5.02 -1.75 -2.19
CA LEU A 161 5.22 -2.25 -0.83
C LEU A 161 5.42 -1.08 0.13
N GLY A 162 4.73 -1.10 1.28
CA GLY A 162 4.66 0.01 2.23
C GLY A 162 3.45 0.93 2.02
N THR A 163 2.62 0.67 1.01
CA THR A 163 1.36 1.38 0.78
C THR A 163 0.20 0.39 0.63
N LYS A 164 -1.04 0.85 0.75
CA LYS A 164 -2.23 0.04 0.44
C LYS A 164 -2.23 -0.31 -1.05
N ALA A 165 -2.29 -1.60 -1.40
CA ALA A 165 -2.14 -2.04 -2.79
C ALA A 165 -2.79 -3.39 -3.11
N SER A 166 -3.23 -4.18 -2.14
CA SER A 166 -3.82 -5.50 -2.36
C SER A 166 -5.35 -5.46 -2.45
N HIS A 167 -5.95 -6.62 -2.68
CA HIS A 167 -7.41 -6.84 -2.60
C HIS A 167 -7.83 -7.42 -1.23
N GLY A 168 -7.07 -7.10 -0.15
CA GLY A 168 -7.35 -7.53 1.21
C GLY A 168 -6.24 -8.38 1.85
N CYS A 169 -5.46 -9.12 1.09
CA CYS A 169 -4.29 -9.85 1.57
C CYS A 169 -3.19 -8.92 2.11
N ILE A 170 -2.26 -9.46 2.85
CA ILE A 170 -1.08 -8.76 3.38
C ILE A 170 0.15 -9.16 2.53
N ARG A 171 0.61 -8.24 1.69
CA ARG A 171 1.82 -8.41 0.87
C ARG A 171 3.07 -8.08 1.68
N LEU A 172 4.14 -8.84 1.50
CA LEU A 172 5.41 -8.76 2.23
C LEU A 172 6.60 -8.77 1.25
N THR A 173 7.80 -8.47 1.74
CA THR A 173 9.02 -8.84 0.99
C THR A 173 9.06 -10.36 0.83
N ILE A 174 9.76 -10.85 -0.19
CA ILE A 174 9.90 -12.30 -0.41
C ILE A 174 10.49 -12.99 0.84
N PRO A 175 11.59 -12.50 1.45
CA PRO A 175 12.13 -13.11 2.66
C PRO A 175 11.20 -13.04 3.88
N ASP A 176 10.45 -11.94 4.07
CA ASP A 176 9.53 -11.82 5.21
C ASP A 176 8.35 -12.78 5.07
N ALA A 177 7.80 -12.95 3.86
CA ALA A 177 6.76 -13.95 3.57
C ALA A 177 7.27 -15.37 3.85
N LYS A 178 8.49 -15.68 3.36
CA LYS A 178 9.15 -16.97 3.62
C LYS A 178 9.34 -17.21 5.11
N TRP A 179 9.78 -16.20 5.85
CA TRP A 179 9.98 -16.32 7.29
C TRP A 179 8.67 -16.60 8.04
N ILE A 180 7.55 -15.93 7.69
CA ILE A 180 6.23 -16.24 8.25
C ILE A 180 5.84 -17.68 7.91
N TYR A 181 5.97 -18.09 6.65
CA TYR A 181 5.66 -19.44 6.19
C TYR A 181 6.40 -20.53 6.97
N GLU A 182 7.70 -20.31 7.24
CA GLU A 182 8.56 -21.31 7.90
C GLU A 182 8.47 -21.29 9.43
N ASN A 183 8.17 -20.15 10.06
CA ASN A 183 8.36 -19.96 11.50
C ASN A 183 7.08 -19.67 12.30
N ILE A 184 6.00 -19.24 11.65
CA ILE A 184 4.75 -18.93 12.35
C ILE A 184 3.82 -20.14 12.30
N PRO A 185 3.54 -20.78 13.46
CA PRO A 185 2.69 -21.97 13.51
C PRO A 185 1.21 -21.63 13.33
N GLU A 186 0.44 -22.64 12.99
CA GLU A 186 -1.03 -22.63 13.05
C GLU A 186 -1.52 -22.17 14.44
N HIS A 187 -2.69 -21.56 14.49
CA HIS A 187 -3.31 -20.97 15.68
C HIS A 187 -2.57 -19.76 16.28
N THR A 188 -1.47 -19.29 15.67
CA THR A 188 -0.86 -18.03 16.08
C THR A 188 -1.87 -16.90 15.93
N LYS A 189 -2.07 -16.12 17.01
CA LYS A 189 -2.98 -14.97 17.00
C LYS A 189 -2.50 -13.88 16.04
N VAL A 190 -3.44 -13.33 15.26
CA VAL A 190 -3.26 -12.20 14.35
C VAL A 190 -4.26 -11.12 14.73
N VAL A 191 -3.79 -9.93 15.06
CA VAL A 191 -4.64 -8.75 15.32
C VAL A 191 -4.43 -7.76 14.19
N ILE A 192 -5.51 -7.29 13.56
CA ILE A 192 -5.46 -6.31 12.46
C ILE A 192 -6.23 -5.06 12.88
N ASN A 193 -5.54 -3.90 12.87
CA ASN A 193 -6.03 -2.60 13.35
C ASN A 193 -6.21 -1.56 12.24
#